data_a2aff630ad0a7df75899317ac4ecee77
#
_entry.id   a2aff630ad0a7df75899317ac4ecee77
#
_cell.length_a   1.000
_cell.length_b   1.000
_cell.length_c   1.000
_cell.angle_alpha   90.00
_cell.angle_beta   90.00
_cell.angle_gamma   90.00
#
_symmetry.space_group_name_H-M   'P 1'
#
loop_
_entity.id
_entity.type
_entity.pdbx_description
1 polymer ?
#
loop_
_entity_poly.entity_id
_entity_poly.type
_entity_poly.pdbx_seq_one_letter_code
_entity_poly.pdbx_strand_id
1 'polypeptide(L)'
;MMSMDTTQIAAAVEAARQSDAAILFCGSASASLARDYHETNCGEGFDLTDLSLTGAQGKLIQAVHATGKPVVLVLVTGKPFAIAWEKEHIPAILVQWYAGEQEGSSIADILFGKTNPSGHLTVSFPKSSGHLPAYYNHLPTDRGFYHKPGSYEQPGRDYVFSSPGPLWAFGH
;
A
#
# COMPACT_ATOMS: atom_id res chain seq x y z
N MET A 1 12.14 -2.94 7.67
CA MET A 1 12.85 -2.04 8.59
C MET A 1 12.01 -0.80 8.81
N MET A 2 11.73 -0.46 10.05
CA MET A 2 10.95 0.74 10.42
C MET A 2 11.88 1.94 10.53
N SER A 3 12.55 2.32 9.44
CA SER A 3 13.45 3.47 9.46
C SER A 3 12.68 4.78 9.36
N MET A 4 12.86 5.63 10.35
CA MET A 4 12.40 7.03 10.32
C MET A 4 13.43 7.95 9.66
N ASP A 5 14.56 7.39 9.22
CA ASP A 5 15.63 8.15 8.57
C ASP A 5 15.18 8.64 7.20
N THR A 6 15.26 9.94 7.02
CA THR A 6 14.91 10.63 5.77
C THR A 6 16.14 11.17 5.03
N THR A 7 17.36 10.95 5.55
CA THR A 7 18.58 11.53 5.01
C THR A 7 18.88 11.14 3.58
N GLN A 8 18.44 9.95 3.16
CA GLN A 8 18.65 9.44 1.79
C GLN A 8 17.55 9.85 0.80
N ILE A 9 16.48 10.50 1.24
CA ILE A 9 15.36 10.90 0.34
C ILE A 9 15.86 11.88 -0.73
N ALA A 10 16.71 12.83 -0.38
CA ALA A 10 17.25 13.77 -1.36
C ALA A 10 18.05 13.06 -2.46
N ALA A 11 18.87 12.07 -2.13
CA ALA A 11 19.61 11.29 -3.10
C ALA A 11 18.67 10.46 -4.00
N ALA A 12 17.63 9.85 -3.44
CA ALA A 12 16.61 9.12 -4.22
C ALA A 12 15.85 10.03 -5.18
N VAL A 13 15.50 11.25 -4.77
CA VAL A 13 14.86 12.27 -5.61
C VAL A 13 15.77 12.66 -6.76
N GLU A 14 17.06 12.87 -6.51
CA GLU A 14 18.00 13.22 -7.56
C GLU A 14 18.20 12.08 -8.57
N ALA A 15 18.31 10.84 -8.08
CA ALA A 15 18.37 9.66 -8.94
C ALA A 15 17.10 9.54 -9.82
N ALA A 16 15.92 9.78 -9.25
CA ALA A 16 14.66 9.75 -9.98
C ALA A 16 14.62 10.84 -11.08
N ARG A 17 15.10 12.05 -10.79
CA ARG A 17 15.16 13.14 -11.80
C ARG A 17 16.02 12.79 -13.00
N GLN A 18 17.10 12.04 -12.78
CA GLN A 18 18.04 11.61 -13.83
C GLN A 18 17.59 10.35 -14.57
N SER A 19 16.47 9.74 -14.19
CA SER A 19 15.94 8.50 -14.75
C SER A 19 14.69 8.76 -15.61
N ASP A 20 14.33 7.80 -16.45
CA ASP A 20 13.08 7.85 -17.23
C ASP A 20 11.87 7.51 -16.38
N ALA A 21 12.03 6.62 -15.39
CA ALA A 21 11.01 6.21 -14.44
C ALA A 21 11.65 5.79 -13.13
N ALA A 22 10.86 5.77 -12.04
CA ALA A 22 11.27 5.30 -10.73
C ALA A 22 10.46 4.07 -10.32
N ILE A 23 11.12 3.02 -9.87
CA ILE A 23 10.49 1.83 -9.30
C ILE A 23 10.82 1.82 -7.82
N LEU A 24 9.79 1.93 -6.98
CA LEU A 24 9.93 1.98 -5.52
C LEU A 24 9.46 0.67 -4.91
N PHE A 25 10.36 -0.02 -4.22
CA PHE A 25 10.04 -1.21 -3.42
C PHE A 25 9.79 -0.77 -1.98
N CYS A 26 8.54 -0.87 -1.55
CA CYS A 26 8.09 -0.50 -0.21
C CYS A 26 7.28 -1.63 0.41
N GLY A 27 7.02 -1.57 1.69
CA GLY A 27 6.19 -2.56 2.33
C GLY A 27 6.56 -2.87 3.77
N SER A 28 6.51 -4.14 4.14
CA SER A 28 6.79 -4.62 5.48
C SER A 28 7.80 -5.76 5.47
N ALA A 29 8.55 -5.89 6.55
CA ALA A 29 9.46 -7.00 6.81
C ALA A 29 8.84 -7.97 7.82
N SER A 30 8.96 -9.27 7.58
CA SER A 30 8.57 -10.31 8.53
C SER A 30 9.45 -10.29 9.78
N ALA A 31 8.87 -10.60 10.94
CA ALA A 31 9.59 -10.73 12.21
C ALA A 31 10.68 -11.80 12.14
N SER A 32 10.48 -12.85 11.37
CA SER A 32 11.47 -13.94 11.20
C SER A 32 12.76 -13.49 10.52
N LEU A 33 12.75 -12.37 9.79
CA LEU A 33 13.91 -11.80 9.12
C LEU A 33 14.58 -10.69 9.94
N ALA A 34 13.93 -10.23 11.02
CA ALA A 34 14.46 -9.17 11.86
C ALA A 34 15.37 -9.74 12.95
N ARG A 35 16.47 -9.06 13.21
CA ARG A 35 17.35 -9.37 14.33
C ARG A 35 16.82 -8.87 15.66
N ASP A 36 15.95 -7.87 15.62
CA ASP A 36 15.30 -7.26 16.76
C ASP A 36 13.81 -7.05 16.45
N TYR A 37 12.95 -7.31 17.43
CA TYR A 37 11.51 -7.04 17.31
C TYR A 37 11.19 -5.58 16.97
N HIS A 38 12.03 -4.64 17.36
CA HIS A 38 11.90 -3.23 17.00
C HIS A 38 12.09 -2.95 15.50
N GLU A 39 12.69 -3.88 14.75
CA GLU A 39 12.86 -3.78 13.30
C GLU A 39 11.67 -4.34 12.52
N THR A 40 10.72 -4.97 13.19
CA THR A 40 9.54 -5.58 12.54
C THR A 40 8.45 -4.53 12.31
N ASN A 41 7.77 -4.63 11.20
CA ASN A 41 6.65 -3.75 10.86
C ASN A 41 5.50 -4.48 10.16
N CYS A 42 5.50 -5.81 10.18
CA CYS A 42 4.43 -6.62 9.59
C CYS A 42 3.29 -6.95 10.56
N GLY A 43 3.51 -6.82 11.88
CA GLY A 43 2.59 -7.23 12.94
C GLY A 43 2.64 -8.71 13.27
N GLU A 44 3.64 -9.46 12.77
CA GLU A 44 3.80 -10.87 13.14
C GLU A 44 4.10 -11.00 14.63
N GLY A 45 3.25 -11.76 15.34
CA GLY A 45 3.34 -11.94 16.79
C GLY A 45 2.70 -10.83 17.64
N PHE A 46 2.22 -9.74 17.05
CA PHE A 46 1.50 -8.65 17.75
C PHE A 46 0.68 -7.81 16.76
N ASP A 47 -0.31 -7.10 17.27
CA ASP A 47 -1.21 -6.29 16.47
C ASP A 47 -0.60 -4.95 16.07
N LEU A 48 -1.11 -4.39 14.98
CA LEU A 48 -0.77 -3.06 14.50
C LEU A 48 -1.95 -2.09 14.71
N THR A 49 -1.65 -0.93 15.22
CA THR A 49 -2.64 0.15 15.41
C THR A 49 -2.80 1.02 14.18
N ASP A 50 -1.84 0.97 13.25
CA ASP A 50 -1.85 1.72 12.00
C ASP A 50 -1.51 0.80 10.81
N LEU A 51 -2.26 0.94 9.73
CA LEU A 51 -2.08 0.19 8.48
C LEU A 51 -1.44 1.02 7.37
N SER A 52 -0.97 2.23 7.65
CA SER A 52 -0.19 3.02 6.68
C SER A 52 1.21 2.42 6.46
N LEU A 53 1.88 2.85 5.40
CA LEU A 53 3.29 2.54 5.19
C LEU A 53 4.13 3.11 6.32
N THR A 54 4.86 2.25 7.00
CA THR A 54 5.60 2.60 8.22
C THR A 54 6.90 3.38 7.92
N GLY A 55 7.34 4.15 8.90
CA GLY A 55 8.62 4.87 8.82
C GLY A 55 8.61 6.01 7.80
N ALA A 56 9.70 6.14 7.06
CA ALA A 56 9.88 7.19 6.06
C ALA A 56 9.33 6.84 4.67
N GLN A 57 8.72 5.66 4.48
CA GLN A 57 8.32 5.16 3.15
C GLN A 57 7.32 6.09 2.44
N GLY A 58 6.27 6.55 3.12
CA GLY A 58 5.31 7.48 2.54
C GLY A 58 5.96 8.80 2.11
N LYS A 59 6.90 9.32 2.92
CA LYS A 59 7.66 10.54 2.56
C LYS A 59 8.54 10.32 1.33
N LEU A 60 9.19 9.16 1.20
CA LEU A 60 9.98 8.80 0.03
C LEU A 60 9.10 8.77 -1.23
N ILE A 61 7.96 8.07 -1.18
CA ILE A 61 7.05 7.95 -2.32
C ILE A 61 6.58 9.33 -2.77
N GLN A 62 6.14 10.17 -1.85
CA GLN A 62 5.67 11.53 -2.15
C GLN A 62 6.78 12.41 -2.75
N ALA A 63 7.99 12.34 -2.20
CA ALA A 63 9.12 13.11 -2.69
C ALA A 63 9.56 12.69 -4.10
N VAL A 64 9.56 11.39 -4.40
CA VAL A 64 9.87 10.88 -5.73
C VAL A 64 8.75 11.21 -6.72
N HIS A 65 7.47 11.05 -6.34
CA HIS A 65 6.33 11.46 -7.16
C HIS A 65 6.39 12.94 -7.54
N ALA A 66 6.80 13.81 -6.61
CA ALA A 66 6.93 15.25 -6.84
C ALA A 66 7.99 15.62 -7.91
N THR A 67 8.84 14.68 -8.35
CA THR A 67 9.75 14.90 -9.49
C THR A 67 9.03 14.96 -10.84
N GLY A 68 7.77 14.51 -10.93
CA GLY A 68 7.00 14.39 -12.15
C GLY A 68 7.39 13.20 -13.04
N LYS A 69 8.31 12.36 -12.59
CA LYS A 69 8.67 11.13 -13.32
C LYS A 69 7.61 10.04 -13.10
N PRO A 70 7.40 9.14 -14.07
CA PRO A 70 6.56 7.96 -13.86
C PRO A 70 7.06 7.15 -12.68
N VAL A 71 6.14 6.76 -11.79
CA VAL A 71 6.46 5.95 -10.60
C VAL A 71 5.69 4.64 -10.65
N VAL A 72 6.40 3.55 -10.42
CA VAL A 72 5.81 2.24 -10.14
C VAL A 72 6.09 1.91 -8.67
N LEU A 73 5.05 1.62 -7.91
CA LEU A 73 5.16 1.17 -6.51
C LEU A 73 4.99 -0.34 -6.45
N VAL A 74 5.99 -1.04 -5.94
CA VAL A 74 5.95 -2.48 -5.66
C VAL A 74 5.84 -2.66 -4.15
N LEU A 75 4.73 -3.26 -3.71
CA LEU A 75 4.46 -3.54 -2.31
C LEU A 75 4.90 -4.97 -1.97
N VAL A 76 6.00 -5.10 -1.24
CA VAL A 76 6.46 -6.36 -0.66
C VAL A 76 5.92 -6.44 0.76
N THR A 77 4.89 -7.26 0.99
CA THR A 77 4.15 -7.21 2.25
C THR A 77 3.43 -8.52 2.57
N GLY A 78 3.21 -8.79 3.85
CA GLY A 78 2.33 -9.87 4.32
C GLY A 78 0.93 -9.40 4.73
N LYS A 79 0.60 -8.11 4.52
CA LYS A 79 -0.68 -7.53 4.93
C LYS A 79 -1.16 -6.46 3.95
N PRO A 80 -2.47 -6.14 3.90
CA PRO A 80 -2.96 -4.98 3.18
C PRO A 80 -2.56 -3.68 3.90
N PHE A 81 -2.25 -2.64 3.12
CA PHE A 81 -1.98 -1.30 3.61
C PHE A 81 -3.14 -0.34 3.33
N ALA A 82 -3.30 0.65 4.19
CA ALA A 82 -4.16 1.80 3.98
C ALA A 82 -3.37 2.88 3.20
N ILE A 83 -3.38 2.79 1.88
CA ILE A 83 -2.57 3.61 0.97
C ILE A 83 -3.46 4.42 0.01
N ALA A 84 -4.38 5.18 0.59
CA ALA A 84 -5.34 5.96 -0.19
C ALA A 84 -4.65 7.04 -1.03
N TRP A 85 -3.63 7.70 -0.49
CA TRP A 85 -2.87 8.71 -1.20
C TRP A 85 -2.10 8.10 -2.39
N GLU A 86 -1.44 6.97 -2.18
CA GLU A 86 -0.69 6.27 -3.23
C GLU A 86 -1.62 5.81 -4.36
N LYS A 87 -2.81 5.29 -4.01
CA LYS A 87 -3.82 4.93 -5.02
C LYS A 87 -4.20 6.10 -5.92
N GLU A 88 -4.32 7.29 -5.35
CA GLU A 88 -4.74 8.49 -6.09
C GLU A 88 -3.63 9.05 -6.98
N HIS A 89 -2.36 8.93 -6.55
CA HIS A 89 -1.25 9.64 -7.16
C HIS A 89 -0.27 8.74 -7.92
N ILE A 90 -0.18 7.45 -7.58
CA ILE A 90 0.79 6.54 -8.21
C ILE A 90 0.10 5.75 -9.33
N PRO A 91 0.54 5.91 -10.58
CA PRO A 91 -0.14 5.34 -11.74
C PRO A 91 -0.09 3.81 -11.84
N ALA A 92 0.90 3.18 -11.22
CA ALA A 92 1.05 1.73 -11.22
C ALA A 92 1.47 1.22 -9.83
N ILE A 93 0.67 0.32 -9.27
CA ILE A 93 0.94 -0.32 -7.97
C ILE A 93 0.84 -1.83 -8.14
N LEU A 94 1.91 -2.54 -7.80
CA LEU A 94 1.96 -4.00 -7.79
C LEU A 94 2.04 -4.51 -6.35
N VAL A 95 1.19 -5.47 -6.00
CA VAL A 95 1.26 -6.17 -4.71
C VAL A 95 1.95 -7.50 -4.93
N GLN A 96 3.20 -7.59 -4.49
CA GLN A 96 4.04 -8.76 -4.70
C GLN A 96 3.86 -9.81 -3.60
N TRP A 97 3.41 -9.42 -2.41
CA TRP A 97 3.41 -10.24 -1.21
C TRP A 97 4.83 -10.71 -0.85
N TYR A 98 4.97 -11.85 -0.18
CA TYR A 98 6.23 -12.55 0.07
C TYR A 98 6.28 -13.75 -0.88
N ALA A 99 6.75 -13.54 -2.09
CA ALA A 99 6.60 -14.49 -3.20
C ALA A 99 7.67 -15.59 -3.24
N GLY A 100 8.61 -15.61 -2.28
CA GLY A 100 9.62 -16.65 -2.13
C GLY A 100 10.84 -16.47 -3.05
N GLU A 101 11.54 -17.57 -3.30
CA GLU A 101 12.88 -17.56 -3.93
C GLU A 101 12.91 -16.89 -5.32
N GLN A 102 11.86 -17.05 -6.11
CA GLN A 102 11.78 -16.52 -7.47
C GLN A 102 11.16 -15.14 -7.59
N GLU A 103 10.95 -14.46 -6.47
CA GLU A 103 10.25 -13.17 -6.45
C GLU A 103 10.91 -12.10 -7.31
N GLY A 104 12.25 -12.02 -7.28
CA GLY A 104 13.01 -11.05 -8.07
C GLY A 104 12.86 -11.27 -9.57
N SER A 105 12.92 -12.52 -10.04
CA SER A 105 12.72 -12.87 -11.45
C SER A 105 11.30 -12.59 -11.91
N SER A 106 10.31 -12.97 -11.09
CA SER A 106 8.89 -12.76 -11.39
C SER A 106 8.53 -11.30 -11.52
N ILE A 107 8.97 -10.47 -10.59
CA ILE A 107 8.67 -9.04 -10.65
C ILE A 107 9.39 -8.35 -11.81
N ALA A 108 10.63 -8.75 -12.12
CA ALA A 108 11.35 -8.24 -13.27
C ALA A 108 10.63 -8.57 -14.59
N ASP A 109 10.15 -9.80 -14.75
CA ASP A 109 9.40 -10.22 -15.92
C ASP A 109 8.12 -9.40 -16.13
N ILE A 110 7.46 -8.99 -15.04
CA ILE A 110 6.29 -8.09 -15.08
C ILE A 110 6.71 -6.67 -15.44
N LEU A 111 7.69 -6.12 -14.73
CA LEU A 111 8.12 -4.72 -14.89
C LEU A 111 8.67 -4.44 -16.29
N PHE A 112 9.34 -5.41 -16.90
CA PHE A 112 9.88 -5.30 -18.26
C PHE A 112 8.93 -5.85 -19.35
N GLY A 113 7.69 -6.18 -19.02
CA GLY A 113 6.66 -6.53 -19.98
C GLY A 113 6.80 -7.93 -20.61
N LYS A 114 7.63 -8.80 -20.05
CA LYS A 114 7.75 -10.18 -20.50
C LYS A 114 6.54 -11.03 -20.09
N THR A 115 5.94 -10.72 -18.93
CA THR A 115 4.75 -11.37 -18.40
C THR A 115 3.72 -10.32 -18.01
N ASN A 116 2.47 -10.52 -18.42
CA ASN A 116 1.36 -9.70 -17.95
C ASN A 116 0.85 -10.23 -16.61
N PRO A 117 0.75 -9.40 -15.55
CA PRO A 117 0.23 -9.87 -14.27
C PRO A 117 -1.23 -10.29 -14.40
N SER A 118 -1.55 -11.48 -13.91
CA SER A 118 -2.90 -12.08 -13.95
C SER A 118 -3.47 -12.34 -12.55
N GLY A 119 -2.71 -12.06 -11.50
CA GLY A 119 -3.12 -12.23 -10.12
C GLY A 119 -4.15 -11.18 -9.70
N HIS A 120 -5.07 -11.58 -8.84
CA HIS A 120 -6.05 -10.72 -8.19
C HIS A 120 -5.79 -10.62 -6.70
N LEU A 121 -6.25 -9.53 -6.07
CA LEU A 121 -6.11 -9.37 -4.63
C LEU A 121 -6.86 -10.47 -3.86
N THR A 122 -6.17 -11.13 -2.95
CA THR A 122 -6.72 -12.20 -2.10
C THR A 122 -7.32 -11.69 -0.79
N VAL A 123 -7.21 -10.38 -0.55
CA VAL A 123 -7.85 -9.67 0.58
C VAL A 123 -8.27 -8.29 0.14
N SER A 124 -9.27 -7.71 0.80
CA SER A 124 -9.63 -6.31 0.60
C SER A 124 -8.60 -5.38 1.25
N PHE A 125 -8.27 -4.29 0.58
CA PHE A 125 -7.42 -3.22 1.13
C PHE A 125 -8.29 -2.16 1.78
N PRO A 126 -8.08 -1.80 3.05
CA PRO A 126 -8.85 -0.76 3.73
C PRO A 126 -8.40 0.64 3.29
N LYS A 127 -9.27 1.64 3.46
CA LYS A 127 -8.92 3.05 3.22
C LYS A 127 -8.12 3.67 4.36
N SER A 128 -8.36 3.18 5.57
CA SER A 128 -7.71 3.64 6.80
C SER A 128 -7.79 2.55 7.86
N SER A 129 -7.05 2.66 8.95
CA SER A 129 -7.16 1.76 10.09
C SER A 129 -8.56 1.79 10.73
N GLY A 130 -9.25 2.93 10.68
CA GLY A 130 -10.64 3.05 11.14
C GLY A 130 -11.69 2.45 10.22
N HIS A 131 -11.31 1.99 9.02
CA HIS A 131 -12.21 1.36 8.05
C HIS A 131 -12.29 -0.18 8.22
N LEU A 132 -11.93 -0.69 9.38
CA LEU A 132 -12.05 -2.12 9.67
C LEU A 132 -13.40 -2.41 10.36
N PRO A 133 -13.98 -3.59 10.07
CA PRO A 133 -13.50 -4.68 9.21
C PRO A 133 -13.77 -4.41 7.71
N ALA A 134 -12.81 -4.73 6.84
CA ALA A 134 -12.88 -4.52 5.39
C ALA A 134 -12.77 -5.85 4.60
N TYR A 135 -13.43 -6.89 5.06
CA TYR A 135 -13.43 -8.20 4.41
C TYR A 135 -14.47 -8.27 3.27
N TYR A 136 -14.24 -9.15 2.30
CA TYR A 136 -15.04 -9.23 1.07
C TYR A 136 -16.53 -9.51 1.30
N ASN A 137 -16.86 -10.27 2.34
CA ASN A 137 -18.23 -10.68 2.70
C ASN A 137 -18.83 -9.79 3.80
N HIS A 138 -18.34 -8.57 3.97
CA HIS A 138 -18.95 -7.60 4.87
C HIS A 138 -20.39 -7.31 4.41
N LEU A 139 -21.35 -7.64 5.25
CA LEU A 139 -22.76 -7.44 4.95
C LEU A 139 -23.08 -5.93 4.89
N PRO A 140 -23.95 -5.51 3.98
CA PRO A 140 -24.48 -4.16 4.00
C PRO A 140 -25.14 -3.90 5.34
N THR A 141 -24.81 -2.76 5.94
CA THR A 141 -25.48 -2.36 7.18
C THR A 141 -26.90 -1.92 6.89
N ASP A 142 -27.76 -2.02 7.87
CA ASP A 142 -29.15 -1.59 7.80
C ASP A 142 -29.31 -0.05 7.73
N ARG A 143 -28.22 0.69 7.91
CA ARG A 143 -28.22 2.16 7.90
C ARG A 143 -27.88 2.79 6.55
N GLY A 144 -27.72 1.97 5.52
CA GLY A 144 -27.88 2.41 4.14
C GLY A 144 -26.75 3.19 3.53
N PHE A 145 -25.51 2.67 3.64
CA PHE A 145 -24.40 3.16 2.83
C PHE A 145 -24.72 3.15 1.33
N TYR A 146 -25.59 2.25 0.90
CA TYR A 146 -26.06 2.11 -0.48
C TYR A 146 -26.91 3.27 -0.96
N HIS A 147 -27.32 4.15 -0.09
CA HIS A 147 -28.08 5.33 -0.46
C HIS A 147 -27.21 6.55 -0.72
N LYS A 148 -26.12 6.71 0.06
CA LYS A 148 -25.27 7.88 -0.06
C LYS A 148 -23.91 7.65 0.60
N PRO A 149 -22.85 7.51 -0.18
CA PRO A 149 -21.50 7.49 0.37
C PRO A 149 -21.23 8.76 1.17
N GLY A 150 -20.52 8.62 2.29
CA GLY A 150 -20.09 9.77 3.09
C GLY A 150 -18.88 10.46 2.47
N SER A 151 -18.81 11.78 2.68
CA SER A 151 -17.62 12.59 2.49
C SER A 151 -17.41 13.50 3.68
N TYR A 152 -16.33 14.26 3.69
CA TYR A 152 -16.09 15.22 4.76
C TYR A 152 -17.18 16.33 4.83
N GLU A 153 -17.62 16.80 3.66
CA GLU A 153 -18.64 17.85 3.52
C GLU A 153 -20.08 17.30 3.67
N GLN A 154 -20.24 16.03 3.35
CA GLN A 154 -21.54 15.35 3.40
C GLN A 154 -21.40 13.99 4.08
N PRO A 155 -21.43 13.95 5.42
CA PRO A 155 -21.26 12.70 6.17
C PRO A 155 -22.29 11.64 5.77
N GLY A 156 -21.81 10.43 5.57
CA GLY A 156 -22.65 9.24 5.39
C GLY A 156 -23.12 8.66 6.74
N ARG A 157 -23.92 7.61 6.69
CA ARG A 157 -24.40 6.94 7.90
C ARG A 157 -23.44 5.88 8.43
N ASP A 158 -22.71 5.19 7.54
CA ASP A 158 -21.77 4.14 7.95
C ASP A 158 -20.40 4.74 8.33
N TYR A 159 -19.89 5.63 7.48
CA TYR A 159 -18.64 6.35 7.73
C TYR A 159 -18.84 7.84 7.49
N VAL A 160 -18.53 8.64 8.48
CA VAL A 160 -18.78 10.10 8.46
C VAL A 160 -17.95 10.78 7.37
N PHE A 161 -16.69 10.39 7.21
CA PHE A 161 -15.74 11.06 6.34
C PHE A 161 -15.30 10.19 5.15
N SER A 162 -15.92 9.05 4.91
CA SER A 162 -15.53 8.12 3.88
C SER A 162 -16.71 7.38 3.30
N SER A 163 -16.57 6.87 2.09
CA SER A 163 -17.50 5.86 1.55
C SER A 163 -17.24 4.51 2.23
N PRO A 164 -18.25 3.63 2.32
CA PRO A 164 -18.16 2.35 3.04
C PRO A 164 -17.33 1.27 2.32
N GLY A 165 -17.13 1.39 1.01
CA GLY A 165 -16.38 0.41 0.25
C GLY A 165 -14.88 0.43 0.55
N PRO A 166 -14.17 -0.69 0.36
CA PRO A 166 -12.72 -0.76 0.57
C PRO A 166 -11.94 0.11 -0.43
N LEU A 167 -10.64 0.27 -0.20
CA LEU A 167 -9.74 0.91 -1.15
C LEU A 167 -9.67 0.10 -2.45
N TRP A 168 -9.43 -1.20 -2.32
CA TRP A 168 -9.62 -2.21 -3.35
C TRP A 168 -10.30 -3.42 -2.73
N ALA A 169 -11.28 -3.96 -3.43
CA ALA A 169 -11.99 -5.14 -2.98
C ALA A 169 -11.14 -6.42 -3.20
N PHE A 170 -11.47 -7.48 -2.46
CA PHE A 170 -11.08 -8.83 -2.81
C PHE A 170 -11.39 -9.12 -4.28
N GLY A 171 -10.47 -9.71 -5.00
CA GLY A 171 -10.64 -10.05 -6.42
C GLY A 171 -10.37 -8.90 -7.40
N HIS A 172 -9.91 -7.75 -6.90
CA HIS A 172 -9.50 -6.62 -7.75
C HIS A 172 -8.35 -6.98 -8.64
#